data_b2631270e4d5897276b47489c40959cc
#
_entry.id   b2631270e4d5897276b47489c40959cc
#
_cell.length_a   1.000
_cell.length_b   1.000
_cell.length_c   1.000
_cell.angle_alpha   90.00
_cell.angle_beta   90.00
_cell.angle_gamma   90.00
#
_symmetry.space_group_name_H-M   'P 1'
#
loop_
_entity.id
_entity.type
_entity.pdbx_description
1 polymer ?
#
loop_
_entity_poly.entity_id
_entity_poly.type
_entity_poly.pdbx_seq_one_letter_code
_entity_poly.pdbx_strand_id
1 'polypeptide(L)'
;NITTDHIAPAGAKVLPYRSNIEKISEFIFMNVKASFHDDCLANGGGFIVAGSNYGQGSSREHAALAPMYLGIKMVIAKSFARIHKANLINFGILPCTFKNESDYDTEKGFAISENDQSIGGYLGAMQGDEEDIILPI
;
A
#
# COMPACT_ATOMS: atom_id res chain seq x y z
N ASN A 1 10.21 -1.73 -6.59
CA ASN A 1 9.99 -3.14 -6.18
C ASN A 1 9.89 -3.24 -4.66
N ILE A 2 8.69 -3.16 -4.14
CA ILE A 2 8.43 -3.30 -2.70
C ILE A 2 8.24 -4.78 -2.37
N THR A 3 9.08 -5.30 -1.47
CA THR A 3 8.98 -6.69 -1.01
C THR A 3 8.04 -6.80 0.20
N THR A 4 7.64 -8.02 0.50
CA THR A 4 6.90 -8.28 1.76
C THR A 4 7.69 -7.91 3.00
N ASP A 5 9.03 -7.99 2.95
CA ASP A 5 9.90 -7.51 4.04
C ASP A 5 9.89 -5.99 4.19
N HIS A 6 9.80 -5.26 3.09
CA HIS A 6 9.63 -3.81 3.15
C HIS A 6 8.31 -3.42 3.80
N ILE A 7 7.25 -4.17 3.47
CA ILE A 7 5.91 -3.91 4.01
C ILE A 7 5.84 -4.31 5.47
N ALA A 8 6.16 -5.55 5.78
CA ALA A 8 6.07 -6.11 7.12
C ALA A 8 7.38 -6.83 7.48
N PRO A 9 8.35 -6.12 8.08
CA PRO A 9 9.63 -6.71 8.44
C PRO A 9 9.47 -7.93 9.36
N ALA A 10 10.27 -8.95 9.13
CA ALA A 10 10.22 -10.22 9.86
C ALA A 10 11.37 -10.41 10.84
N GLY A 11 11.98 -9.35 11.29
CA GLY A 11 13.10 -9.44 12.22
C GLY A 11 12.71 -9.86 13.64
N ALA A 12 13.72 -10.16 14.44
CA ALA A 12 13.54 -10.59 15.83
C ALA A 12 12.72 -9.61 16.68
N LYS A 13 12.73 -8.35 16.31
CA LYS A 13 11.92 -7.31 16.99
C LYS A 13 10.42 -7.45 16.75
N VAL A 14 10.03 -8.07 15.64
CA VAL A 14 8.63 -8.17 15.21
C VAL A 14 8.04 -9.53 15.52
N LEU A 15 8.86 -10.58 15.50
CA LEU A 15 8.42 -11.96 15.73
C LEU A 15 7.59 -12.16 17.01
N PRO A 16 7.92 -11.53 18.15
CA PRO A 16 7.11 -11.68 19.37
C PRO A 16 5.69 -11.16 19.24
N TYR A 17 5.41 -10.32 18.25
CA TYR A 17 4.12 -9.66 18.07
C TYR A 17 3.27 -10.27 16.96
N ARG A 18 3.60 -11.45 16.47
CA ARG A 18 2.91 -12.09 15.33
C ARG A 18 1.39 -12.20 15.51
N SER A 19 0.94 -12.37 16.73
CA SER A 19 -0.49 -12.47 17.05
C SER A 19 -1.11 -11.14 17.47
N ASN A 20 -0.34 -10.07 17.50
CA ASN A 20 -0.81 -8.74 17.87
C ASN A 20 -0.71 -7.80 16.68
N ILE A 21 -1.79 -7.69 15.92
CA ILE A 21 -1.83 -6.89 14.70
C ILE A 21 -1.63 -5.40 14.98
N GLU A 22 -2.14 -4.89 16.08
CA GLU A 22 -1.94 -3.51 16.48
C GLU A 22 -0.45 -3.20 16.64
N LYS A 23 0.27 -4.07 17.34
CA LYS A 23 1.69 -3.89 17.57
C LYS A 23 2.51 -4.07 16.29
N ILE A 24 2.17 -5.06 15.45
CA ILE A 24 2.82 -5.26 14.16
C ILE A 24 2.60 -4.04 13.25
N SER A 25 1.45 -3.42 13.29
CA SER A 25 1.16 -2.26 12.45
C SER A 25 2.13 -1.09 12.67
N GLU A 26 2.72 -0.99 13.84
CA GLU A 26 3.72 0.03 14.15
C GLU A 26 5.02 -0.12 13.33
N PHE A 27 5.31 -1.32 12.84
CA PHE A 27 6.52 -1.64 12.09
C PHE A 27 6.34 -1.61 10.57
N ILE A 28 5.11 -1.39 10.10
CA ILE A 28 4.80 -1.41 8.67
C ILE A 28 5.55 -0.30 7.95
N PHE A 29 6.23 -0.67 6.88
CA PHE A 29 7.06 0.24 6.07
C PHE A 29 8.15 1.01 6.83
N MET A 30 8.50 0.58 8.04
CA MET A 30 9.43 1.33 8.88
C MET A 30 10.78 1.64 8.21
N ASN A 31 11.24 0.76 7.32
CA ASN A 31 12.50 0.92 6.60
C ASN A 31 12.36 1.67 5.27
N VAL A 32 11.15 1.97 4.85
CA VAL A 32 10.84 2.68 3.60
C VAL A 32 10.36 4.09 3.92
N LYS A 33 9.43 4.20 4.83
CA LYS A 33 8.87 5.47 5.30
C LYS A 33 8.56 5.36 6.78
N ALA A 34 9.46 5.82 7.62
CA ALA A 34 9.35 5.69 9.07
C ALA A 34 8.07 6.30 9.66
N SER A 35 7.50 7.32 9.00
CA SER A 35 6.27 7.98 9.43
C SER A 35 4.99 7.30 8.96
N PHE A 36 5.07 6.17 8.25
CA PHE A 36 3.91 5.54 7.62
C PHE A 36 2.79 5.23 8.62
N HIS A 37 3.12 4.61 9.73
CA HIS A 37 2.15 4.29 10.78
C HIS A 37 1.46 5.55 11.31
N ASP A 38 2.23 6.57 11.65
CA ASP A 38 1.70 7.82 12.21
C ASP A 38 0.86 8.57 11.17
N ASP A 39 1.29 8.57 9.91
CA ASP A 39 0.54 9.18 8.82
C ASP A 39 -0.82 8.49 8.62
N CYS A 40 -0.85 7.16 8.70
CA CYS A 40 -2.10 6.41 8.61
C CYS A 40 -3.04 6.74 9.77
N LEU A 41 -2.53 6.83 10.97
CA LEU A 41 -3.35 7.19 12.14
C LEU A 41 -3.89 8.62 12.02
N ALA A 42 -3.08 9.55 11.54
CA ALA A 42 -3.47 10.94 11.39
C ALA A 42 -4.56 11.13 10.30
N ASN A 43 -4.51 10.33 9.23
CA ASN A 43 -5.40 10.47 8.06
C ASN A 43 -6.51 9.42 7.99
N GLY A 44 -6.58 8.50 8.94
CA GLY A 44 -7.58 7.43 8.92
C GLY A 44 -7.32 6.36 7.87
N GLY A 45 -6.08 6.21 7.41
CA GLY A 45 -5.68 5.25 6.39
C GLY A 45 -5.27 5.91 5.09
N GLY A 46 -5.53 5.26 3.95
CA GLY A 46 -5.16 5.81 2.65
C GLY A 46 -5.01 4.77 1.56
N PHE A 47 -4.25 5.16 0.56
CA PHE A 47 -3.87 4.31 -0.57
C PHE A 47 -2.35 4.18 -0.61
N ILE A 48 -1.89 3.05 -1.14
CA ILE A 48 -0.48 2.84 -1.44
C ILE A 48 -0.30 2.89 -2.95
N VAL A 49 0.70 3.63 -3.39
CA VAL A 49 1.10 3.67 -4.80
C VAL A 49 2.50 3.09 -4.91
N ALA A 50 2.68 2.11 -5.76
CA ALA A 50 3.93 1.37 -5.86
C ALA A 50 4.32 1.07 -7.30
N GLY A 51 5.56 0.68 -7.49
CA GLY A 51 6.09 0.27 -8.78
C GLY A 51 5.74 -1.17 -9.13
N SER A 52 6.67 -1.83 -9.80
CA SER A 52 6.46 -3.18 -10.30
C SER A 52 6.60 -4.24 -9.21
N ASN A 53 5.88 -5.34 -9.38
CA ASN A 53 5.98 -6.54 -8.55
C ASN A 53 5.82 -6.27 -7.05
N TYR A 54 4.80 -5.48 -6.69
CA TYR A 54 4.49 -5.16 -5.31
C TYR A 54 4.19 -6.42 -4.49
N GLY A 55 4.85 -6.55 -3.34
CA GLY A 55 4.65 -7.69 -2.45
C GLY A 55 5.46 -8.92 -2.81
N GLN A 56 6.50 -8.77 -3.63
CA GLN A 56 7.40 -9.90 -3.95
C GLN A 56 8.11 -10.42 -2.70
N GLY A 57 8.60 -11.65 -2.80
CA GLY A 57 9.32 -12.31 -1.71
C GLY A 57 8.46 -13.34 -1.00
N SER A 58 8.77 -13.60 0.27
CA SER A 58 8.06 -14.60 1.07
C SER A 58 6.58 -14.25 1.23
N SER A 59 5.73 -15.26 1.15
CA SER A 59 4.30 -15.08 1.41
C SER A 59 4.06 -14.73 2.88
N ARG A 60 3.52 -13.53 3.12
CA ARG A 60 3.20 -13.05 4.47
C ARG A 60 1.85 -12.36 4.48
N GLU A 61 0.92 -12.97 5.17
CA GLU A 61 -0.41 -12.39 5.35
C GLU A 61 -0.36 -11.05 6.07
N HIS A 62 0.57 -10.88 6.99
CA HIS A 62 0.75 -9.63 7.73
C HIS A 62 1.09 -8.44 6.82
N ALA A 63 1.70 -8.69 5.68
CA ALA A 63 1.97 -7.65 4.69
C ALA A 63 0.70 -7.10 4.02
N ALA A 64 -0.43 -7.79 4.16
CA ALA A 64 -1.74 -7.31 3.76
C ALA A 64 -2.61 -6.94 4.98
N LEU A 65 -2.61 -7.80 5.98
CA LEU A 65 -3.43 -7.60 7.19
C LEU A 65 -3.09 -6.33 7.95
N ALA A 66 -1.81 -6.04 8.14
CA ALA A 66 -1.40 -4.87 8.91
C ALA A 66 -1.68 -3.54 8.18
N PRO A 67 -1.42 -3.37 6.88
CA PRO A 67 -1.91 -2.21 6.16
C PRO A 67 -3.43 -2.06 6.21
N MET A 68 -4.18 -3.15 6.11
CA MET A 68 -5.63 -3.13 6.25
C MET A 68 -6.04 -2.60 7.63
N TYR A 69 -5.38 -3.07 8.67
CA TYR A 69 -5.62 -2.59 10.05
C TYR A 69 -5.38 -1.08 10.18
N LEU A 70 -4.39 -0.55 9.47
CA LEU A 70 -4.10 0.89 9.44
C LEU A 70 -5.05 1.72 8.57
N GLY A 71 -6.02 1.07 7.94
CA GLY A 71 -7.02 1.75 7.11
C GLY A 71 -6.66 1.88 5.64
N ILE A 72 -5.65 1.16 5.17
CA ILE A 72 -5.34 1.12 3.74
C ILE A 72 -6.45 0.37 3.01
N LYS A 73 -7.04 1.00 1.99
CA LYS A 73 -8.17 0.47 1.23
C LYS A 73 -7.80 0.00 -0.16
N MET A 74 -6.73 0.51 -0.72
CA MET A 74 -6.33 0.25 -2.08
C MET A 74 -4.81 0.28 -2.21
N VAL A 75 -4.29 -0.56 -3.08
CA VAL A 75 -2.90 -0.47 -3.55
C VAL A 75 -2.95 -0.34 -5.05
N ILE A 76 -2.28 0.67 -5.58
CA ILE A 76 -2.15 0.91 -7.00
C ILE A 76 -0.70 0.65 -7.37
N ALA A 77 -0.45 -0.28 -8.27
CA ALA A 77 0.90 -0.66 -8.64
C ALA A 77 1.01 -0.95 -10.14
N LYS A 78 2.22 -0.90 -10.67
CA LYS A 78 2.46 -1.33 -12.05
C LYS A 78 2.15 -2.81 -12.23
N SER A 79 2.50 -3.61 -11.24
CA SER A 79 2.19 -5.04 -11.18
C SER A 79 2.28 -5.56 -9.75
N PHE A 80 1.74 -6.74 -9.51
CA PHE A 80 1.71 -7.38 -8.19
C PHE A 80 2.35 -8.76 -8.24
N ALA A 81 3.02 -9.13 -7.15
CA ALA A 81 3.34 -10.52 -6.89
C ALA A 81 2.03 -11.31 -6.69
N ARG A 82 1.92 -12.45 -7.35
CA ARG A 82 0.68 -13.24 -7.41
C ARG A 82 0.08 -13.56 -6.05
N ILE A 83 0.89 -14.08 -5.15
CA ILE A 83 0.40 -14.51 -3.82
C ILE A 83 -0.02 -13.29 -3.00
N HIS A 84 0.78 -12.22 -3.06
CA HIS A 84 0.46 -11.00 -2.32
C HIS A 84 -0.83 -10.34 -2.81
N LYS A 85 -1.06 -10.35 -4.12
CA LYS A 85 -2.33 -9.88 -4.70
C LYS A 85 -3.53 -10.62 -4.11
N ALA A 86 -3.43 -11.96 -4.02
CA ALA A 86 -4.47 -12.77 -3.41
C ALA A 86 -4.68 -12.42 -1.93
N ASN A 87 -3.61 -12.19 -1.19
CA ASN A 87 -3.69 -11.78 0.21
C ASN A 87 -4.36 -10.40 0.36
N LEU A 88 -4.04 -9.44 -0.50
CA LEU A 88 -4.70 -8.13 -0.49
C LEU A 88 -6.21 -8.28 -0.65
N ILE A 89 -6.65 -9.06 -1.62
CA ILE A 89 -8.08 -9.33 -1.87
C ILE A 89 -8.72 -9.99 -0.65
N ASN A 90 -8.06 -10.98 -0.08
CA ASN A 90 -8.58 -11.71 1.08
C ASN A 90 -8.80 -10.80 2.30
N PHE A 91 -7.99 -9.79 2.46
CA PHE A 91 -8.10 -8.83 3.57
C PHE A 91 -8.84 -7.54 3.20
N GLY A 92 -9.50 -7.52 2.05
CA GLY A 92 -10.36 -6.40 1.66
C GLY A 92 -9.63 -5.16 1.15
N ILE A 93 -8.38 -5.31 0.71
CA ILE A 93 -7.64 -4.25 0.04
C ILE A 93 -7.79 -4.44 -1.47
N LEU A 94 -8.23 -3.41 -2.16
CA LEU A 94 -8.42 -3.46 -3.60
C LEU A 94 -7.08 -3.30 -4.32
N PRO A 95 -6.60 -4.31 -5.06
CA PRO A 95 -5.42 -4.16 -5.90
C PRO A 95 -5.82 -3.58 -7.26
N CYS A 96 -5.13 -2.53 -7.68
CA CYS A 96 -5.35 -1.87 -8.96
C CYS A 96 -4.05 -1.73 -9.73
N THR A 97 -4.13 -1.78 -11.06
CA THR A 97 -3.00 -1.46 -11.93
C THR A 97 -3.28 -0.20 -12.74
N PHE A 98 -2.22 0.39 -13.26
CA PHE A 98 -2.35 1.52 -14.16
C PHE A 98 -2.86 1.07 -15.52
N LYS A 99 -3.76 1.82 -16.10
CA LYS A 99 -4.18 1.62 -17.49
C LYS A 99 -2.99 1.83 -18.43
N ASN A 100 -2.20 2.86 -18.17
CA ASN A 100 -0.94 3.13 -18.85
C ASN A 100 0.18 3.17 -17.80
N GLU A 101 1.20 2.33 -17.92
CA GLU A 101 2.30 2.30 -16.94
C GLU A 101 3.02 3.63 -16.80
N SER A 102 3.04 4.44 -17.87
CA SER A 102 3.63 5.77 -17.85
C SER A 102 2.92 6.72 -16.88
N ASP A 103 1.70 6.45 -16.51
CA ASP A 103 0.96 7.26 -15.54
C ASP A 103 1.60 7.19 -14.14
N TYR A 104 2.35 6.14 -13.87
CA TYR A 104 3.13 6.03 -12.65
C TYR A 104 4.21 7.13 -12.55
N ASP A 105 4.79 7.49 -13.66
CA ASP A 105 5.87 8.48 -13.74
C ASP A 105 5.34 9.90 -13.90
N THR A 106 4.04 10.09 -14.05
CA THR A 106 3.46 11.43 -14.19
C THR A 106 3.17 12.03 -12.82
N GLU A 107 3.49 13.29 -12.68
CA GLU A 107 3.19 14.06 -11.46
C GLU A 107 1.70 14.15 -11.17
N LYS A 108 0.87 13.94 -12.17
CA LYS A 108 -0.58 14.07 -12.06
C LYS A 108 -1.24 13.07 -11.13
N GLY A 109 -0.78 11.84 -11.14
CA GLY A 109 -1.51 10.80 -10.45
C GLY A 109 -0.99 10.53 -9.06
N PHE A 110 0.27 10.82 -8.87
CA PHE A 110 0.99 10.25 -7.76
C PHE A 110 1.65 11.25 -6.90
N ALA A 111 1.35 12.45 -7.15
CA ALA A 111 1.44 13.42 -6.12
C ALA A 111 0.37 13.14 -5.05
N ILE A 112 0.44 11.94 -4.50
CA ILE A 112 0.27 11.87 -3.07
C ILE A 112 1.46 12.66 -2.60
N SER A 113 1.44 13.90 -2.97
CA SER A 113 2.44 14.83 -2.58
C SER A 113 2.35 14.89 -1.08
N GLU A 114 3.46 15.18 -0.50
CA GLU A 114 3.53 15.56 0.89
C GLU A 114 2.45 16.58 1.29
N ASN A 115 1.89 17.27 0.33
CA ASN A 115 0.85 18.28 0.52
C ASN A 115 -0.56 17.73 0.35
N ASP A 116 -0.70 16.62 -0.34
CA ASP A 116 -1.97 15.96 -0.46
C ASP A 116 -1.99 14.75 0.42
N GLN A 117 -2.07 15.02 1.66
CA GLN A 117 -2.14 13.99 2.66
C GLN A 117 -3.54 13.47 2.81
N SER A 118 -4.46 14.01 2.06
CA SER A 118 -5.83 13.55 2.12
C SER A 118 -6.08 12.55 1.01
N ILE A 119 -6.64 11.43 1.38
CA ILE A 119 -7.27 10.50 0.45
C ILE A 119 -8.25 11.25 -0.44
N GLY A 120 -8.90 12.28 0.10
CA GLY A 120 -9.84 13.10 -0.62
C GLY A 120 -9.24 13.83 -1.82
N GLY A 121 -8.05 14.40 -1.66
CA GLY A 121 -7.35 15.04 -2.78
C GLY A 121 -6.94 14.06 -3.85
N TYR A 122 -6.44 12.90 -3.44
CA TYR A 122 -6.11 11.85 -4.39
C TYR A 122 -7.35 11.31 -5.10
N LEU A 123 -8.43 11.08 -4.38
CA LEU A 123 -9.72 10.70 -4.99
C LEU A 123 -10.22 11.76 -5.95
N GLY A 124 -10.05 13.04 -5.62
CA GLY A 124 -10.39 14.13 -6.52
C GLY A 124 -9.58 14.09 -7.81
N ALA A 125 -8.29 13.83 -7.73
CA ALA A 125 -7.43 13.66 -8.89
C ALA A 125 -7.82 12.44 -9.71
N MET A 126 -8.14 11.34 -9.05
CA MET A 126 -8.60 10.11 -9.71
C MET A 126 -9.93 10.28 -10.42
N GLN A 127 -10.88 11.00 -9.83
CA GLN A 127 -12.20 11.22 -10.42
C GLN A 127 -12.15 11.97 -11.75
N GLY A 128 -11.14 12.79 -11.96
CA GLY A 128 -10.94 13.47 -13.23
C GLY A 128 -10.39 12.57 -14.34
N ASP A 129 -9.58 11.61 -13.98
CA ASP A 129 -8.80 10.81 -14.91
C ASP A 129 -8.86 9.30 -14.61
N GLU A 130 -9.83 8.85 -13.81
CA GLU A 130 -9.85 7.46 -13.28
C GLU A 130 -9.90 6.38 -14.36
N GLU A 131 -10.58 6.65 -15.48
CA GLU A 131 -10.64 5.69 -16.58
C GLU A 131 -9.30 5.51 -17.28
N ASP A 132 -8.44 6.51 -17.19
CA ASP A 132 -7.15 6.52 -17.88
C ASP A 132 -6.00 6.06 -16.98
N ILE A 133 -6.20 6.08 -15.68
CA ILE A 133 -5.13 5.84 -14.71
C ILE A 133 -5.19 4.44 -14.12
N ILE A 134 -6.36 3.96 -13.70
CA ILE A 134 -6.49 2.77 -12.88
C ILE A 134 -7.47 1.78 -13.48
N LEU A 135 -7.09 0.50 -13.46
CA LEU A 135 -7.98 -0.61 -13.70
C LEU A 135 -7.99 -1.52 -12.49
N PRO A 136 -9.17 -1.88 -11.95
CA PRO A 136 -9.28 -2.95 -10.96
C PRO A 136 -8.75 -4.26 -11.54
N ILE A 137 -8.07 -5.01 -10.74
CA ILE A 137 -7.49 -6.27 -11.19
C ILE A 137 -8.47 -7.42 -11.03
#